data_5d060868e40008caad472d106ece4b6d
#
_entry.id   5d060868e40008caad472d106ece4b6d
#
_cell.length_a   1.000
_cell.length_b   1.000
_cell.length_c   1.000
_cell.angle_alpha   90.00
_cell.angle_beta   90.00
_cell.angle_gamma   90.00
#
_symmetry.space_group_name_H-M   'P 1'
#
loop_
_entity.id
_entity.type
_entity.pdbx_description
1 polymer ?
#
loop_
_entity_poly.entity_id
_entity_poly.type
_entity_poly.pdbx_seq_one_letter_code
_entity_poly.pdbx_strand_id
1 'polypeptide(L)'
;MATLPKCSLVTPTYNWPEALNLLLKSLKEQTYLPGEVIIADDGSTKETRELIEKHRSNFPVPLVHVWQEDKGNRKPRIMNKAISKSKFDYIIEIDGDIIMDKNFIEDHLTSAKENIFLYGSRVNIQKNYLPRLFEKGQTKFSFFSTGIKKRTRTLRIPYLANLFKEETERSKKLRGCNISFWKKNFIAINGFNENLVGWGIDDSEMAQRLLNSGIKGKRLKFKGIVYHIFHPEQNKQYLEINLKIEAETSLKGLTFIEKGINQFL
;
A
#
# COMPACT_ATOMS: atom_id res chain seq x y z
N MET A 1 -3.31 -23.49 -16.66
CA MET A 1 -2.70 -22.38 -15.87
C MET A 1 -3.56 -22.17 -14.63
N ALA A 2 -2.97 -22.09 -13.45
CA ALA A 2 -3.75 -21.77 -12.24
C ALA A 2 -4.36 -20.37 -12.40
N THR A 3 -5.63 -20.21 -12.06
CA THR A 3 -6.31 -18.91 -12.07
C THR A 3 -5.71 -18.02 -11.00
N LEU A 4 -5.33 -16.79 -11.37
CA LEU A 4 -4.84 -15.81 -10.40
C LEU A 4 -5.95 -15.45 -9.39
N PRO A 5 -5.62 -15.27 -8.11
CA PRO A 5 -6.61 -14.85 -7.13
C PRO A 5 -7.17 -13.47 -7.49
N LYS A 6 -8.45 -13.24 -7.27
CA LYS A 6 -9.00 -11.88 -7.28
C LYS A 6 -8.52 -11.12 -6.05
N CYS A 7 -8.27 -9.82 -6.20
CA CYS A 7 -7.80 -8.98 -5.10
C CYS A 7 -8.63 -7.71 -4.94
N SER A 8 -8.62 -7.17 -3.72
CA SER A 8 -9.01 -5.78 -3.45
C SER A 8 -7.73 -4.94 -3.36
N LEU A 9 -7.65 -3.87 -4.16
CA LEU A 9 -6.61 -2.86 -4.00
C LEU A 9 -7.12 -1.82 -3.01
N VAL A 10 -6.35 -1.57 -1.95
CA VAL A 10 -6.70 -0.59 -0.90
C VAL A 10 -5.64 0.50 -0.86
N THR A 11 -6.07 1.76 -0.86
CA THR A 11 -5.18 2.92 -0.85
C THR A 11 -5.68 3.99 0.10
N PRO A 12 -4.85 4.48 1.05
CA PRO A 12 -5.20 5.63 1.86
C PRO A 12 -5.12 6.93 1.04
N THR A 13 -5.92 7.92 1.43
CA THR A 13 -5.80 9.28 0.89
C THR A 13 -6.13 10.31 1.97
N TYR A 14 -5.50 11.48 1.87
CA TYR A 14 -5.82 12.65 2.67
C TYR A 14 -5.43 13.92 1.92
N ASN A 15 -6.42 14.72 1.50
CA ASN A 15 -6.27 16.06 0.92
C ASN A 15 -5.21 16.19 -0.18
N TRP A 16 -5.03 15.18 -1.04
CA TRP A 16 -4.11 15.24 -2.18
C TRP A 16 -4.73 14.67 -3.47
N PRO A 17 -5.75 15.35 -4.03
CA PRO A 17 -6.49 14.86 -5.20
C PRO A 17 -5.62 14.68 -6.44
N GLU A 18 -4.57 15.49 -6.64
CA GLU A 18 -3.68 15.36 -7.80
C GLU A 18 -2.89 14.05 -7.80
N ALA A 19 -2.37 13.66 -6.62
CA ALA A 19 -1.66 12.38 -6.47
C ALA A 19 -2.62 11.20 -6.66
N LEU A 20 -3.78 11.23 -6.00
CA LEU A 20 -4.82 10.21 -6.15
C LEU A 20 -5.29 10.08 -7.61
N ASN A 21 -5.39 11.18 -8.35
CA ASN A 21 -5.73 11.16 -9.78
C ASN A 21 -4.71 10.38 -10.60
N LEU A 22 -3.41 10.56 -10.35
CA LEU A 22 -2.35 9.82 -11.04
C LEU A 22 -2.35 8.34 -10.68
N LEU A 23 -2.60 8.01 -9.41
CA LEU A 23 -2.80 6.64 -8.96
C LEU A 23 -3.94 5.97 -9.74
N LEU A 24 -5.13 6.58 -9.75
CA LEU A 24 -6.31 6.05 -10.44
C LEU A 24 -6.12 5.93 -11.96
N LYS A 25 -5.39 6.87 -12.58
CA LYS A 25 -5.00 6.77 -14.00
C LYS A 25 -4.09 5.56 -14.25
N SER A 26 -3.04 5.39 -13.43
CA SER A 26 -2.10 4.28 -13.57
C SER A 26 -2.76 2.92 -13.33
N LEU A 27 -3.81 2.90 -12.51
CA LEU A 27 -4.60 1.70 -12.23
C LEU A 27 -5.44 1.27 -13.45
N LYS A 28 -5.99 2.21 -14.19
CA LYS A 28 -6.69 1.92 -15.46
C LYS A 28 -5.78 1.30 -16.53
N GLU A 29 -4.47 1.50 -16.42
CA GLU A 29 -3.46 1.00 -17.37
C GLU A 29 -2.88 -0.37 -17.00
N GLN A 30 -3.37 -1.01 -15.94
CA GLN A 30 -2.87 -2.31 -15.49
C GLN A 30 -3.16 -3.44 -16.47
N THR A 31 -2.20 -4.35 -16.68
CA THR A 31 -2.38 -5.57 -17.49
C THR A 31 -3.38 -6.54 -16.89
N TYR A 32 -3.52 -6.50 -15.57
CA TYR A 32 -4.50 -7.25 -14.80
C TYR A 32 -5.18 -6.30 -13.81
N LEU A 33 -6.49 -6.15 -13.92
CA LEU A 33 -7.26 -5.27 -13.02
C LEU A 33 -7.57 -5.98 -11.70
N PRO A 34 -7.58 -5.25 -10.55
CA PRO A 34 -8.09 -5.81 -9.30
C PRO A 34 -9.59 -6.09 -9.43
N GLY A 35 -10.17 -6.88 -8.54
CA GLY A 35 -11.61 -7.10 -8.49
C GLY A 35 -12.40 -5.88 -7.99
N GLU A 36 -11.76 -5.02 -7.21
CA GLU A 36 -12.26 -3.73 -6.75
C GLU A 36 -11.12 -2.83 -6.27
N VAL A 37 -11.40 -1.54 -6.14
CA VAL A 37 -10.52 -0.53 -5.54
C VAL A 37 -11.25 0.10 -4.37
N ILE A 38 -10.59 0.15 -3.22
CA ILE A 38 -11.13 0.79 -2.01
C ILE A 38 -10.23 1.97 -1.64
N ILE A 39 -10.80 3.16 -1.69
CA ILE A 39 -10.14 4.40 -1.27
C ILE A 39 -10.46 4.62 0.20
N ALA A 40 -9.45 4.51 1.06
CA ALA A 40 -9.49 4.72 2.49
C ALA A 40 -9.19 6.18 2.80
N ASP A 41 -10.22 7.01 2.90
CA ASP A 41 -10.11 8.46 3.02
C ASP A 41 -10.13 8.91 4.49
N ASP A 42 -9.01 9.44 4.97
CA ASP A 42 -8.78 9.84 6.37
C ASP A 42 -9.32 11.26 6.66
N GLY A 43 -10.45 11.63 6.08
CA GLY A 43 -11.11 12.90 6.38
C GLY A 43 -10.82 14.02 5.38
N SER A 44 -10.59 13.67 4.10
CA SER A 44 -10.37 14.68 3.06
C SER A 44 -11.58 15.60 2.85
N THR A 45 -11.27 16.77 2.29
CA THR A 45 -12.23 17.78 1.87
C THR A 45 -13.03 17.34 0.63
N LYS A 46 -13.94 18.22 0.20
CA LYS A 46 -14.88 17.97 -0.90
C LYS A 46 -14.18 17.66 -2.23
N GLU A 47 -13.04 18.27 -2.49
CA GLU A 47 -12.29 18.15 -3.74
C GLU A 47 -11.85 16.70 -4.00
N THR A 48 -11.42 15.99 -2.93
CA THR A 48 -11.06 14.56 -3.04
C THR A 48 -12.29 13.72 -3.37
N ARG A 49 -13.43 13.99 -2.73
CA ARG A 49 -14.69 13.28 -3.01
C ARG A 49 -15.15 13.51 -4.45
N GLU A 50 -15.12 14.74 -4.94
CA GLU A 50 -15.52 15.09 -6.32
C GLU A 50 -14.64 14.40 -7.35
N LEU A 51 -13.31 14.30 -7.09
CA LEU A 51 -12.40 13.52 -7.93
C LEU A 51 -12.79 12.05 -7.97
N ILE A 52 -13.08 11.44 -6.82
CA ILE A 52 -13.45 10.02 -6.73
C ILE A 52 -14.75 9.78 -7.51
N GLU A 53 -15.78 10.61 -7.34
CA GLU A 53 -17.04 10.48 -8.07
C GLU A 53 -16.86 10.62 -9.57
N LYS A 54 -16.03 11.58 -10.02
CA LYS A 54 -15.67 11.75 -11.44
C LYS A 54 -15.02 10.49 -12.02
N HIS A 55 -14.15 9.81 -11.26
CA HIS A 55 -13.55 8.55 -11.70
C HIS A 55 -14.56 7.41 -11.68
N ARG A 56 -15.44 7.34 -10.67
CA ARG A 56 -16.38 6.24 -10.46
C ARG A 56 -17.29 5.99 -11.66
N SER A 57 -17.73 7.04 -12.35
CA SER A 57 -18.67 6.94 -13.49
C SER A 57 -18.13 6.10 -14.67
N ASN A 58 -16.80 6.00 -14.82
CA ASN A 58 -16.18 5.29 -15.94
C ASN A 58 -14.94 4.46 -15.50
N PHE A 59 -14.94 3.99 -14.23
CA PHE A 59 -13.86 3.15 -13.75
C PHE A 59 -14.10 1.69 -14.14
N PRO A 60 -13.07 0.92 -14.58
CA PRO A 60 -13.27 -0.42 -15.13
C PRO A 60 -13.66 -1.47 -14.09
N VAL A 61 -13.52 -1.16 -12.81
CA VAL A 61 -13.89 -2.03 -11.68
C VAL A 61 -14.61 -1.20 -10.60
N PRO A 62 -15.33 -1.82 -9.65
CA PRO A 62 -15.96 -1.09 -8.56
C PRO A 62 -14.95 -0.20 -7.80
N LEU A 63 -15.26 1.09 -7.68
CA LEU A 63 -14.50 2.08 -6.93
C LEU A 63 -15.26 2.44 -5.66
N VAL A 64 -14.81 1.93 -4.52
CA VAL A 64 -15.45 2.10 -3.22
C VAL A 64 -14.75 3.22 -2.45
N HIS A 65 -15.50 4.20 -1.96
CA HIS A 65 -15.00 5.28 -1.12
C HIS A 65 -15.40 5.02 0.34
N VAL A 66 -14.42 4.82 1.20
CA VAL A 66 -14.60 4.66 2.64
C VAL A 66 -14.00 5.88 3.32
N TRP A 67 -14.84 6.69 3.92
CA TRP A 67 -14.46 7.95 4.55
C TRP A 67 -14.64 7.89 6.07
N GLN A 68 -13.85 8.67 6.79
CA GLN A 68 -14.04 9.00 8.20
C GLN A 68 -13.83 10.49 8.44
N GLU A 69 -14.34 10.99 9.55
CA GLU A 69 -14.16 12.39 9.97
C GLU A 69 -12.68 12.69 10.22
N ASP A 70 -12.21 13.89 9.80
CA ASP A 70 -10.86 14.35 10.10
C ASP A 70 -10.69 14.62 11.62
N LYS A 71 -9.87 13.80 12.23
CA LYS A 71 -9.43 13.95 13.65
C LYS A 71 -7.91 13.75 13.74
N GLY A 72 -7.17 14.31 12.79
CA GLY A 72 -5.73 14.09 12.59
C GLY A 72 -5.41 12.77 11.90
N ASN A 73 -4.13 12.46 11.76
CA ASN A 73 -3.68 11.26 11.06
C ASN A 73 -4.08 9.99 11.80
N ARG A 74 -5.05 9.26 11.24
CA ARG A 74 -5.55 7.97 11.73
C ARG A 74 -5.56 6.92 10.63
N LYS A 75 -4.47 6.89 9.83
CA LYS A 75 -4.29 5.91 8.74
C LYS A 75 -4.58 4.48 9.21
N PRO A 76 -4.08 3.96 10.35
CA PRO A 76 -4.38 2.61 10.82
C PRO A 76 -5.89 2.32 10.89
N ARG A 77 -6.67 3.27 11.43
CA ARG A 77 -8.11 3.12 11.60
C ARG A 77 -8.87 3.08 10.28
N ILE A 78 -8.58 4.03 9.38
CA ILE A 78 -9.29 4.07 8.10
C ILE A 78 -8.91 2.88 7.22
N MET A 79 -7.67 2.38 7.29
CA MET A 79 -7.23 1.18 6.60
C MET A 79 -7.95 -0.06 7.14
N ASN A 80 -8.06 -0.25 8.45
CA ASN A 80 -8.85 -1.31 9.05
C ASN A 80 -10.31 -1.27 8.57
N LYS A 81 -10.95 -0.10 8.63
CA LYS A 81 -12.32 0.12 8.16
C LYS A 81 -12.48 -0.16 6.66
N ALA A 82 -11.49 0.15 5.84
CA ALA A 82 -11.52 -0.11 4.41
C ALA A 82 -11.32 -1.61 4.10
N ILE A 83 -10.33 -2.24 4.73
CA ILE A 83 -10.03 -3.66 4.52
C ILE A 83 -11.19 -4.55 5.04
N SER A 84 -11.88 -4.18 6.12
CA SER A 84 -13.06 -4.94 6.59
C SER A 84 -14.13 -5.04 5.50
N LYS A 85 -14.32 -3.98 4.70
CA LYS A 85 -15.29 -3.90 3.59
C LYS A 85 -14.82 -4.57 2.31
N SER A 86 -13.58 -5.05 2.22
CA SER A 86 -13.08 -5.71 1.02
C SER A 86 -13.82 -7.02 0.76
N LYS A 87 -14.11 -7.29 -0.53
CA LYS A 87 -14.85 -8.48 -0.98
C LYS A 87 -13.93 -9.66 -1.29
N PHE A 88 -12.64 -9.41 -1.52
CA PHE A 88 -11.70 -10.43 -1.95
C PHE A 88 -10.69 -10.77 -0.86
N ASP A 89 -10.23 -12.02 -0.88
CA ASP A 89 -9.36 -12.60 0.15
C ASP A 89 -7.91 -12.13 0.05
N TYR A 90 -7.50 -11.59 -1.09
CA TYR A 90 -6.16 -11.06 -1.28
C TYR A 90 -6.19 -9.54 -1.33
N ILE A 91 -5.41 -8.91 -0.47
CA ILE A 91 -5.32 -7.46 -0.35
C ILE A 91 -3.99 -6.99 -0.95
N ILE A 92 -4.06 -5.97 -1.81
CA ILE A 92 -2.90 -5.20 -2.25
C ILE A 92 -3.05 -3.79 -1.70
N GLU A 93 -2.10 -3.37 -0.87
CA GLU A 93 -2.05 -2.05 -0.26
C GLU A 93 -0.95 -1.21 -0.90
N ILE A 94 -1.29 0.03 -1.23
CA ILE A 94 -0.36 1.04 -1.74
C ILE A 94 -0.70 2.40 -1.11
N ASP A 95 0.30 3.28 -0.96
CA ASP A 95 0.02 4.66 -0.52
C ASP A 95 -0.65 5.48 -1.62
N GLY A 96 -1.41 6.53 -1.25
CA GLY A 96 -2.19 7.36 -2.17
C GLY A 96 -1.37 8.24 -3.14
N ASP A 97 -0.06 8.31 -2.94
CA ASP A 97 0.90 9.04 -3.76
C ASP A 97 1.78 8.14 -4.65
N ILE A 98 1.25 6.98 -4.99
CA ILE A 98 1.92 5.99 -5.82
C ILE A 98 1.37 6.01 -7.26
N ILE A 99 2.28 5.95 -8.23
CA ILE A 99 1.98 5.61 -9.62
C ILE A 99 2.50 4.18 -9.86
N MET A 100 1.63 3.31 -10.34
CA MET A 100 1.97 1.89 -10.56
C MET A 100 2.54 1.67 -11.97
N ASP A 101 3.54 0.79 -12.09
CA ASP A 101 3.87 0.17 -13.39
C ASP A 101 2.70 -0.69 -13.88
N LYS A 102 2.53 -0.80 -15.18
CA LYS A 102 1.41 -1.54 -15.79
C LYS A 102 1.28 -3.02 -15.36
N ASN A 103 2.35 -3.63 -14.90
CA ASN A 103 2.35 -5.02 -14.46
C ASN A 103 2.26 -5.18 -12.93
N PHE A 104 2.02 -4.11 -12.20
CA PHE A 104 2.09 -4.10 -10.75
C PHE A 104 1.14 -5.11 -10.09
N ILE A 105 -0.14 -5.08 -10.46
CA ILE A 105 -1.16 -6.00 -9.91
C ILE A 105 -0.82 -7.46 -10.27
N GLU A 106 -0.52 -7.73 -11.53
CA GLU A 106 -0.15 -9.06 -12.01
C GLU A 106 1.08 -9.62 -11.28
N ASP A 107 2.08 -8.78 -11.02
CA ASP A 107 3.31 -9.15 -10.31
C ASP A 107 3.04 -9.58 -8.86
N HIS A 108 2.12 -8.90 -8.16
CA HIS A 108 1.67 -9.30 -6.84
C HIS A 108 0.91 -10.62 -6.89
N LEU A 109 -0.09 -10.75 -7.78
CA LEU A 109 -0.94 -11.94 -7.84
C LEU A 109 -0.18 -13.19 -8.28
N THR A 110 0.74 -13.07 -9.25
CA THR A 110 1.60 -14.19 -9.68
C THR A 110 2.63 -14.60 -8.64
N SER A 111 2.87 -13.77 -7.65
CA SER A 111 3.80 -14.04 -6.54
C SER A 111 3.08 -14.39 -5.24
N ALA A 112 1.75 -14.27 -5.19
CA ALA A 112 0.94 -14.59 -4.03
C ALA A 112 1.04 -16.07 -3.69
N LYS A 113 1.24 -16.37 -2.39
CA LYS A 113 1.32 -17.72 -1.86
C LYS A 113 0.72 -17.72 -0.45
N GLU A 114 0.09 -18.82 -0.05
CA GLU A 114 -0.46 -18.94 1.30
C GLU A 114 0.61 -18.74 2.38
N ASN A 115 0.22 -18.11 3.47
CA ASN A 115 1.09 -17.80 4.60
C ASN A 115 2.34 -16.95 4.25
N ILE A 116 2.23 -16.15 3.18
CA ILE A 116 3.27 -15.20 2.79
C ILE A 116 2.62 -13.84 2.56
N PHE A 117 3.23 -12.80 3.11
CA PHE A 117 2.99 -11.43 2.67
C PHE A 117 4.12 -10.96 1.76
N LEU A 118 3.78 -10.14 0.77
CA LEU A 118 4.73 -9.59 -0.19
C LEU A 118 4.98 -8.12 0.10
N TYR A 119 6.20 -7.65 -0.12
CA TYR A 119 6.53 -6.23 -0.04
C TYR A 119 7.50 -5.83 -1.13
N GLY A 120 7.28 -4.66 -1.69
CA GLY A 120 8.10 -4.14 -2.79
C GLY A 120 9.00 -2.98 -2.38
N SER A 121 9.61 -2.39 -3.39
CA SER A 121 10.38 -1.16 -3.26
C SER A 121 9.77 -0.08 -4.14
N ARG A 122 10.20 1.18 -3.95
CA ARG A 122 9.72 2.31 -4.74
C ARG A 122 10.86 3.02 -5.47
N VAL A 123 10.57 3.52 -6.67
CA VAL A 123 11.33 4.54 -7.39
C VAL A 123 10.86 5.89 -6.86
N ASN A 124 11.73 6.84 -6.64
CA ASN A 124 11.33 8.14 -6.10
C ASN A 124 11.26 9.18 -7.23
N ILE A 125 10.11 9.82 -7.41
CA ILE A 125 9.95 11.02 -8.24
C ILE A 125 10.49 12.21 -7.46
N GLN A 126 11.25 13.10 -8.12
CA GLN A 126 11.94 14.22 -7.49
C GLN A 126 11.05 15.45 -7.37
N LYS A 127 11.26 16.27 -6.34
CA LYS A 127 10.51 17.52 -6.09
C LYS A 127 10.44 18.44 -7.30
N ASN A 128 11.57 18.68 -7.95
CA ASN A 128 11.67 19.56 -9.12
C ASN A 128 10.94 19.05 -10.36
N TYR A 129 10.49 17.79 -10.35
CA TYR A 129 9.73 17.20 -11.46
C TYR A 129 8.21 17.30 -11.28
N LEU A 130 7.72 17.64 -10.10
CA LEU A 130 6.28 17.66 -9.78
C LEU A 130 5.45 18.56 -10.70
N PRO A 131 5.87 19.81 -11.04
CA PRO A 131 5.07 20.65 -11.94
C PRO A 131 4.80 19.96 -13.28
N ARG A 132 5.84 19.40 -13.89
CA ARG A 132 5.75 18.66 -15.16
C ARG A 132 4.93 17.37 -15.04
N LEU A 133 5.08 16.67 -13.89
CA LEU A 133 4.34 15.44 -13.61
C LEU A 133 2.83 15.69 -13.65
N PHE A 134 2.38 16.68 -12.89
CA PHE A 134 0.96 16.99 -12.76
C PHE A 134 0.38 17.64 -14.01
N GLU A 135 1.08 18.58 -14.64
CA GLU A 135 0.69 19.19 -15.91
C GLU A 135 0.44 18.14 -17.01
N LYS A 136 1.38 17.18 -17.16
CA LYS A 136 1.28 16.13 -18.18
C LYS A 136 0.39 14.97 -17.75
N GLY A 137 0.05 14.84 -16.48
CA GLY A 137 -0.64 13.68 -15.95
C GLY A 137 0.12 12.37 -16.20
N GLN A 138 1.46 12.39 -16.06
CA GLN A 138 2.34 11.29 -16.47
C GLN A 138 2.22 10.09 -15.54
N THR A 139 1.92 8.93 -16.12
CA THR A 139 1.84 7.63 -15.42
C THR A 139 2.95 6.64 -15.82
N LYS A 140 3.63 6.87 -16.94
CA LYS A 140 4.62 5.92 -17.50
C LYS A 140 6.04 6.43 -17.29
N PHE A 141 6.86 5.55 -16.75
CA PHE A 141 8.28 5.77 -16.51
C PHE A 141 9.11 4.58 -16.94
N SER A 142 10.38 4.83 -17.23
CA SER A 142 11.38 3.83 -17.57
C SER A 142 12.71 4.13 -16.89
N PHE A 143 13.70 3.27 -17.07
CA PHE A 143 15.06 3.51 -16.59
C PHE A 143 15.65 4.85 -17.08
N PHE A 144 15.29 5.28 -18.28
CA PHE A 144 15.79 6.52 -18.92
C PHE A 144 14.96 7.76 -18.58
N SER A 145 13.83 7.63 -17.88
CA SER A 145 12.97 8.77 -17.56
C SER A 145 13.71 9.81 -16.71
N THR A 146 13.48 11.08 -17.00
CA THR A 146 13.96 12.22 -16.19
C THR A 146 13.15 12.33 -14.89
N GLY A 147 13.66 13.04 -13.90
CA GLY A 147 12.93 13.34 -12.67
C GLY A 147 12.77 12.20 -11.68
N ILE A 148 13.47 11.07 -11.86
CA ILE A 148 13.42 9.93 -10.94
C ILE A 148 14.78 9.61 -10.31
N LYS A 149 14.76 9.08 -9.07
CA LYS A 149 15.90 8.50 -8.35
C LYS A 149 15.71 7.01 -8.15
N LYS A 150 16.82 6.29 -7.87
CA LYS A 150 16.84 4.83 -7.69
C LYS A 150 16.39 4.07 -8.94
N ARG A 151 16.86 4.51 -10.10
CA ARG A 151 16.50 4.02 -11.45
C ARG A 151 16.57 2.51 -11.62
N THR A 152 17.53 1.82 -11.00
CA THR A 152 17.63 0.34 -11.04
C THR A 152 16.39 -0.38 -10.53
N ARG A 153 15.51 0.31 -9.80
CA ARG A 153 14.23 -0.24 -9.32
C ARG A 153 13.12 -0.20 -10.38
N THR A 154 13.35 0.45 -11.52
CA THR A 154 12.44 0.40 -12.68
C THR A 154 12.61 -0.87 -13.52
N LEU A 155 13.65 -1.66 -13.24
CA LEU A 155 13.94 -2.86 -14.01
C LEU A 155 13.00 -3.99 -13.59
N ARG A 156 12.11 -4.38 -14.51
CA ARG A 156 11.27 -5.57 -14.35
C ARG A 156 11.93 -6.77 -15.01
N ILE A 157 12.37 -7.73 -14.22
CA ILE A 157 13.04 -8.96 -14.66
C ILE A 157 12.47 -10.13 -13.86
N PRO A 158 11.27 -10.64 -14.20
CA PRO A 158 10.54 -11.62 -13.38
C PRO A 158 11.33 -12.89 -13.07
N TYR A 159 12.19 -13.32 -14.00
CA TYR A 159 13.05 -14.47 -13.79
C TYR A 159 13.99 -14.31 -12.59
N LEU A 160 14.62 -13.13 -12.43
CA LEU A 160 15.50 -12.85 -11.30
C LEU A 160 14.72 -12.68 -9.98
N ALA A 161 13.43 -12.40 -10.02
CA ALA A 161 12.61 -12.29 -8.82
C ALA A 161 12.52 -13.60 -8.03
N ASN A 162 12.67 -14.75 -8.71
CA ASN A 162 12.64 -16.08 -8.08
C ASN A 162 13.86 -16.36 -7.18
N LEU A 163 14.95 -15.59 -7.32
CA LEU A 163 16.13 -15.70 -6.47
C LEU A 163 15.90 -15.16 -5.04
N PHE A 164 14.84 -14.37 -4.85
CA PHE A 164 14.51 -13.80 -3.54
C PHE A 164 13.61 -14.76 -2.78
N LYS A 165 14.17 -15.30 -1.69
CA LYS A 165 13.51 -16.27 -0.82
C LYS A 165 12.58 -15.59 0.18
N GLU A 166 11.77 -16.39 0.83
CA GLU A 166 10.92 -16.03 1.95
C GLU A 166 11.79 -15.79 3.20
N GLU A 167 11.42 -14.79 3.97
CA GLU A 167 12.14 -14.35 5.18
C GLU A 167 11.23 -14.52 6.39
N THR A 168 11.79 -15.00 7.51
CA THR A 168 11.10 -15.13 8.80
C THR A 168 11.37 -13.93 9.71
N GLU A 169 12.29 -13.06 9.32
CA GLU A 169 12.63 -11.85 10.02
C GLU A 169 12.19 -10.61 9.24
N ARG A 170 11.92 -9.53 9.96
CA ARG A 170 11.47 -8.28 9.35
C ARG A 170 12.60 -7.59 8.59
N SER A 171 12.43 -7.44 7.32
CA SER A 171 13.38 -6.74 6.46
C SER A 171 13.37 -5.23 6.74
N LYS A 172 14.55 -4.63 6.91
CA LYS A 172 14.73 -3.17 6.98
C LYS A 172 14.30 -2.45 5.69
N LYS A 173 14.01 -3.21 4.63
CA LYS A 173 13.58 -2.68 3.32
C LYS A 173 12.06 -2.68 3.13
N LEU A 174 11.30 -3.19 4.09
CA LEU A 174 9.85 -3.14 4.08
C LEU A 174 9.36 -1.69 4.06
N ARG A 175 8.34 -1.42 3.28
CA ARG A 175 7.65 -0.13 3.16
C ARG A 175 6.19 -0.41 2.83
N GLY A 176 5.25 0.13 3.59
CA GLY A 176 3.82 -0.03 3.40
C GLY A 176 3.26 0.49 2.09
N CYS A 177 3.98 1.40 1.45
CA CYS A 177 3.57 1.92 0.13
C CYS A 177 3.51 0.86 -0.98
N ASN A 178 3.83 -0.41 -0.70
CA ASN A 178 3.85 -1.50 -1.67
C ASN A 178 3.89 -2.83 -0.92
N ILE A 179 2.73 -3.30 -0.45
CA ILE A 179 2.59 -4.53 0.32
C ILE A 179 1.34 -5.30 -0.14
N SER A 180 1.35 -6.61 0.01
CA SER A 180 0.14 -7.42 -0.18
C SER A 180 0.13 -8.65 0.72
N PHE A 181 -1.06 -9.08 1.09
CA PHE A 181 -1.27 -10.15 2.07
C PHE A 181 -2.65 -10.79 1.93
N TRP A 182 -2.82 -11.97 2.52
CA TRP A 182 -4.13 -12.60 2.65
C TRP A 182 -4.95 -11.94 3.76
N LYS A 183 -6.18 -11.57 3.45
CA LYS A 183 -7.12 -10.93 4.40
C LYS A 183 -7.29 -11.77 5.67
N LYS A 184 -7.35 -13.10 5.55
CA LYS A 184 -7.43 -14.02 6.70
C LYS A 184 -6.28 -13.81 7.69
N ASN A 185 -5.04 -13.63 7.19
CA ASN A 185 -3.86 -13.42 8.03
C ASN A 185 -3.87 -12.04 8.70
N PHE A 186 -4.35 -11.02 7.98
CA PHE A 186 -4.51 -9.67 8.52
C PHE A 186 -5.58 -9.62 9.63
N ILE A 187 -6.71 -10.32 9.45
CA ILE A 187 -7.76 -10.45 10.47
C ILE A 187 -7.23 -11.22 11.70
N ALA A 188 -6.48 -12.30 11.48
CA ALA A 188 -5.94 -13.11 12.57
C ALA A 188 -5.03 -12.32 13.52
N ILE A 189 -4.31 -11.33 13.03
CA ILE A 189 -3.48 -10.41 13.84
C ILE A 189 -4.24 -9.17 14.32
N ASN A 190 -5.54 -9.08 14.06
CA ASN A 190 -6.42 -7.93 14.32
C ASN A 190 -6.08 -6.66 13.53
N GLY A 191 -5.45 -6.78 12.34
CA GLY A 191 -5.22 -5.65 11.45
C GLY A 191 -4.14 -4.67 11.89
N PHE A 192 -4.27 -3.40 11.51
CA PHE A 192 -3.38 -2.32 11.96
C PHE A 192 -3.67 -1.92 13.39
N ASN A 193 -2.60 -1.60 14.12
CA ASN A 193 -2.67 -1.15 15.51
C ASN A 193 -3.13 0.32 15.58
N GLU A 194 -4.37 0.56 16.05
CA GLU A 194 -4.95 1.89 16.16
C GLU A 194 -4.42 2.71 17.36
N ASN A 195 -3.53 2.13 18.17
CA ASN A 195 -2.80 2.87 19.20
C ASN A 195 -1.59 3.63 18.64
N LEU A 196 -1.19 3.34 17.40
CA LEU A 196 -0.18 4.12 16.68
C LEU A 196 -0.79 5.44 16.22
N VAL A 197 -0.22 6.54 16.68
CA VAL A 197 -0.70 7.90 16.42
C VAL A 197 0.24 8.63 15.47
N GLY A 198 -0.33 9.41 14.56
CA GLY A 198 0.46 10.20 13.61
C GLY A 198 1.12 9.33 12.55
N TRP A 199 2.34 9.71 12.14
CA TRP A 199 3.02 9.08 11.02
C TRP A 199 4.04 8.02 11.45
N GLY A 200 4.06 6.90 10.72
CA GLY A 200 5.14 5.91 10.69
C GLY A 200 4.93 4.72 11.62
N ILE A 201 5.62 3.64 11.27
CA ILE A 201 5.69 2.37 12.00
C ILE A 201 4.47 1.44 11.80
N ASP A 202 3.32 1.96 11.41
CA ASP A 202 2.08 1.17 11.20
C ASP A 202 2.31 -0.10 10.36
N ASP A 203 2.95 0.04 9.21
CA ASP A 203 3.23 -1.09 8.29
C ASP A 203 4.25 -2.07 8.87
N SER A 204 5.30 -1.56 9.53
CA SER A 204 6.37 -2.40 10.05
C SER A 204 5.97 -3.13 11.33
N GLU A 205 5.12 -2.54 12.15
CA GLU A 205 4.53 -3.16 13.33
C GLU A 205 3.54 -4.26 12.91
N MET A 206 2.66 -3.99 11.95
CA MET A 206 1.74 -4.99 11.38
C MET A 206 2.51 -6.17 10.78
N ALA A 207 3.55 -5.91 9.99
CA ALA A 207 4.39 -6.96 9.41
C ALA A 207 5.14 -7.77 10.49
N GLN A 208 5.55 -7.13 11.60
CA GLN A 208 6.17 -7.85 12.73
C GLN A 208 5.18 -8.83 13.35
N ARG A 209 3.90 -8.46 13.55
CA ARG A 209 2.89 -9.39 14.08
C ARG A 209 2.58 -10.53 13.10
N LEU A 210 2.59 -10.28 11.79
CA LEU A 210 2.48 -11.36 10.80
C LEU A 210 3.64 -12.36 10.94
N LEU A 211 4.88 -11.88 11.06
CA LEU A 211 6.05 -12.74 11.26
C LEU A 211 5.97 -13.52 12.57
N ASN A 212 5.59 -12.88 13.67
CA ASN A 212 5.40 -13.52 14.98
C ASN A 212 4.32 -14.62 14.92
N SER A 213 3.33 -14.49 14.02
CA SER A 213 2.28 -15.49 13.76
C SER A 213 2.71 -16.60 12.79
N GLY A 214 3.99 -16.64 12.40
CA GLY A 214 4.54 -17.66 11.48
C GLY A 214 4.30 -17.35 9.99
N ILE A 215 3.73 -16.20 9.65
CA ILE A 215 3.57 -15.75 8.26
C ILE A 215 4.91 -15.18 7.78
N LYS A 216 5.40 -15.64 6.64
CA LYS A 216 6.70 -15.22 6.11
C LYS A 216 6.58 -13.98 5.23
N GLY A 217 7.60 -13.14 5.23
CA GLY A 217 7.73 -12.03 4.30
C GLY A 217 8.48 -12.44 3.03
N LYS A 218 8.08 -11.92 1.86
CA LYS A 218 8.86 -12.09 0.62
C LYS A 218 8.97 -10.78 -0.12
N ARG A 219 10.20 -10.41 -0.45
CA ARG A 219 10.46 -9.17 -1.17
C ARG A 219 10.22 -9.35 -2.68
N LEU A 220 9.38 -8.48 -3.25
CA LEU A 220 9.22 -8.32 -4.70
C LEU A 220 10.36 -7.44 -5.23
N LYS A 221 11.49 -8.06 -5.61
CA LYS A 221 12.55 -7.37 -6.33
C LYS A 221 12.47 -7.74 -7.81
N PHE A 222 12.66 -6.78 -8.70
CA PHE A 222 12.45 -6.90 -10.15
C PHE A 222 11.00 -7.18 -10.57
N LYS A 223 10.05 -6.99 -9.66
CA LYS A 223 8.60 -7.08 -9.82
C LYS A 223 7.92 -6.02 -8.94
N GLY A 224 6.62 -5.79 -9.14
CA GLY A 224 5.81 -4.90 -8.30
C GLY A 224 6.37 -3.48 -8.28
N ILE A 225 6.68 -2.90 -9.45
CA ILE A 225 7.34 -1.60 -9.57
C ILE A 225 6.34 -0.48 -9.34
N VAL A 226 6.74 0.47 -8.47
CA VAL A 226 5.97 1.68 -8.17
C VAL A 226 6.85 2.92 -8.17
N TYR A 227 6.24 4.06 -8.48
CA TYR A 227 6.86 5.37 -8.50
C TYR A 227 6.17 6.24 -7.45
N HIS A 228 6.93 6.66 -6.46
CA HIS A 228 6.42 7.43 -5.32
C HIS A 228 6.61 8.93 -5.62
N ILE A 229 5.54 9.67 -5.60
CA ILE A 229 5.49 11.11 -5.79
C ILE A 229 6.16 11.77 -4.58
N PHE A 230 7.03 12.76 -4.84
CA PHE A 230 7.71 13.44 -3.74
C PHE A 230 6.69 14.25 -2.92
N HIS A 231 6.78 14.08 -1.61
CA HIS A 231 6.16 14.97 -0.64
C HIS A 231 7.17 15.33 0.47
N PRO A 232 7.00 16.44 1.19
CA PRO A 232 7.77 16.73 2.39
C PRO A 232 7.63 15.61 3.42
N GLU A 233 8.62 15.45 4.28
CA GLU A 233 8.53 14.50 5.38
C GLU A 233 7.38 14.89 6.32
N GLN A 234 6.64 13.89 6.77
CA GLN A 234 5.56 14.07 7.73
C GLN A 234 6.11 14.42 9.12
N ASN A 235 5.24 15.01 9.95
CA ASN A 235 5.59 15.32 11.34
C ASN A 235 5.95 14.04 12.11
N LYS A 236 7.13 14.03 12.74
CA LYS A 236 7.68 12.89 13.48
C LYS A 236 7.41 12.97 15.00
N GLN A 237 6.52 13.85 15.43
CA GLN A 237 6.24 14.11 16.86
C GLN A 237 5.97 12.81 17.66
N TYR A 238 5.26 11.86 17.07
CA TYR A 238 4.89 10.60 17.73
C TYR A 238 5.83 9.43 17.40
N LEU A 239 6.84 9.64 16.57
CA LEU A 239 7.69 8.54 16.07
C LEU A 239 8.37 7.77 17.19
N GLU A 240 8.85 8.44 18.24
CA GLU A 240 9.50 7.78 19.37
C GLU A 240 8.55 6.86 20.14
N ILE A 241 7.31 7.30 20.34
CA ILE A 241 6.26 6.50 21.01
C ILE A 241 5.92 5.29 20.15
N ASN A 242 5.73 5.49 18.85
CA ASN A 242 5.43 4.42 17.92
C ASN A 242 6.56 3.39 17.83
N LEU A 243 7.82 3.82 17.88
CA LEU A 243 8.99 2.92 17.93
C LEU A 243 9.02 2.06 19.21
N LYS A 244 8.59 2.59 20.34
CA LYS A 244 8.46 1.82 21.59
C LYS A 244 7.40 0.71 21.45
N ILE A 245 6.26 1.02 20.85
CA ILE A 245 5.20 0.03 20.56
C ILE A 245 5.72 -1.08 19.64
N GLU A 246 6.40 -0.72 18.55
CA GLU A 246 6.99 -1.70 17.62
C GLU A 246 8.06 -2.58 18.30
N ALA A 247 8.91 -1.97 19.12
CA ALA A 247 9.91 -2.70 19.88
C ALA A 247 9.27 -3.70 20.86
N GLU A 248 8.20 -3.30 21.54
CA GLU A 248 7.43 -4.18 22.42
C GLU A 248 6.81 -5.35 21.64
N THR A 249 6.20 -5.08 20.47
CA THR A 249 5.66 -6.11 19.56
C THR A 249 6.72 -7.14 19.20
N SER A 250 7.95 -6.68 18.90
CA SER A 250 9.06 -7.56 18.55
C SER A 250 9.58 -8.35 19.75
N LEU A 251 9.86 -7.66 20.87
CA LEU A 251 10.48 -8.26 22.06
C LEU A 251 9.57 -9.31 22.74
N LYS A 252 8.27 -9.03 22.79
CA LYS A 252 7.27 -9.91 23.42
C LYS A 252 6.69 -10.97 22.45
N GLY A 253 7.06 -10.94 21.17
CA GLY A 253 6.50 -11.83 20.16
C GLY A 253 4.99 -11.64 19.98
N LEU A 254 4.47 -10.43 20.13
CA LEU A 254 3.03 -10.18 20.06
C LEU A 254 2.50 -10.53 18.67
N THR A 255 1.42 -11.28 18.62
CA THR A 255 0.72 -11.68 17.38
C THR A 255 -0.60 -10.93 17.21
N PHE A 256 -1.15 -10.37 18.27
CA PHE A 256 -2.47 -9.75 18.30
C PHE A 256 -2.43 -8.41 19.05
N ILE A 257 -3.36 -7.53 18.72
CA ILE A 257 -3.59 -6.24 19.39
C ILE A 257 -5.07 -6.11 19.75
N GLU A 258 -5.39 -5.35 20.79
CA GLU A 258 -6.78 -5.20 21.24
C GLU A 258 -7.60 -4.30 20.32
N LYS A 259 -7.01 -3.18 19.88
CA LYS A 259 -7.71 -2.15 19.10
C LYS A 259 -7.28 -2.19 17.64
N GLY A 260 -8.05 -2.88 16.83
CA GLY A 260 -7.75 -3.13 15.42
C GLY A 260 -8.99 -3.32 14.55
N ILE A 261 -8.90 -4.18 13.54
CA ILE A 261 -9.97 -4.39 12.54
C ILE A 261 -11.25 -4.99 13.14
N ASN A 262 -11.19 -5.68 14.27
CA ASN A 262 -12.34 -6.28 14.95
C ASN A 262 -13.48 -5.29 15.24
N GLN A 263 -13.17 -3.99 15.32
CA GLN A 263 -14.18 -2.93 15.50
C GLN A 263 -15.09 -2.74 14.27
N PHE A 264 -14.73 -3.33 13.14
CA PHE A 264 -15.41 -3.13 11.84
C PHE A 264 -15.88 -4.43 11.18
N LEU A 265 -15.64 -5.60 11.80
CA LEU A 265 -16.07 -6.92 11.30
C LEU A 265 -17.51 -7.24 11.63
#